data_3d7a58a8c915edf0a572a695ed479c42
#
_entry.id   3d7a58a8c915edf0a572a695ed479c42
#
_cell.length_a   1.000
_cell.length_b   1.000
_cell.length_c   1.000
_cell.angle_alpha   90.00
_cell.angle_beta   90.00
_cell.angle_gamma   90.00
#
_symmetry.space_group_name_H-M   'P 1'
#
loop_
_entity.id
_entity.type
_entity.pdbx_description
1 polymer ?
#
loop_
_entity_poly.entity_id
_entity_poly.type
_entity_poly.pdbx_seq_one_letter_code
_entity_poly.pdbx_strand_id
1 'polypeptide(L)'
;FETVAQNLSSSVLQSIQLAPNGIVTDIYPAAGNEDGKIDLLHDENRSEICRYGRDNNVTTLQGPFALSQGGSGIAVRNPVYLADETGRETFWGFTVVILRVPEVFARSTQALERFGYDYRLSKSTAPLGDEYEEVASSGQALTDPVSYTFPLDGTNSTWKLEVMPKGGWQQADPALGFFCAVSLVLL
;
A
#
# COMPACT_ATOMS: atom_id res chain seq x y z
N PHE A 1 15.88 -18.40 -8.98
CA PHE A 1 14.79 -17.46 -8.75
C PHE A 1 13.52 -18.18 -8.31
N GLU A 2 12.99 -19.09 -9.13
CA GLU A 2 11.69 -19.76 -8.93
C GLU A 2 11.58 -20.44 -7.54
N THR A 3 12.58 -21.20 -7.12
CA THR A 3 12.60 -21.85 -5.80
C THR A 3 12.47 -20.87 -4.64
N VAL A 4 13.14 -19.72 -4.72
CA VAL A 4 13.06 -18.69 -3.69
C VAL A 4 11.70 -18.00 -3.72
N ALA A 5 11.20 -17.65 -4.90
CA ALA A 5 9.90 -17.02 -5.08
C ALA A 5 8.76 -17.93 -4.58
N GLN A 6 8.86 -19.24 -4.83
CA GLN A 6 7.91 -20.23 -4.33
C GLN A 6 7.84 -20.26 -2.80
N ASN A 7 8.99 -20.20 -2.13
CA ASN A 7 9.04 -20.17 -0.67
C ASN A 7 8.49 -18.88 -0.05
N LEU A 8 8.48 -17.79 -0.81
CA LEU A 8 7.93 -16.49 -0.39
C LEU A 8 6.46 -16.33 -0.76
N SER A 9 5.91 -17.21 -1.62
CA SER A 9 4.55 -17.10 -2.13
C SER A 9 3.51 -17.21 -1.01
N SER A 10 2.45 -16.41 -1.12
CA SER A 10 1.31 -16.44 -0.21
C SER A 10 0.06 -15.99 -0.97
N SER A 11 -1.12 -16.18 -0.38
CA SER A 11 -2.40 -15.81 -1.00
C SER A 11 -2.57 -14.31 -1.26
N VAL A 12 -1.75 -13.48 -0.61
CA VAL A 12 -1.77 -12.02 -0.79
C VAL A 12 -0.75 -11.52 -1.82
N LEU A 13 0.13 -12.43 -2.30
CA LEU A 13 1.09 -12.12 -3.34
C LEU A 13 0.54 -12.54 -4.70
N GLN A 14 0.34 -11.57 -5.59
CA GLN A 14 -0.04 -11.84 -6.98
C GLN A 14 1.15 -12.37 -7.77
N SER A 15 2.30 -11.69 -7.65
CA SER A 15 3.54 -12.13 -8.29
C SER A 15 4.78 -11.53 -7.64
N ILE A 16 5.91 -12.23 -7.84
CA ILE A 16 7.27 -11.74 -7.58
C ILE A 16 7.99 -11.70 -8.93
N GLN A 17 8.71 -10.62 -9.21
CA GLN A 17 9.31 -10.41 -10.52
C GLN A 17 10.74 -9.88 -10.37
N LEU A 18 11.59 -10.20 -11.36
CA LEU A 18 12.89 -9.57 -11.55
C LEU A 18 12.87 -8.78 -12.86
N ALA A 19 13.41 -7.58 -12.82
CA ALA A 19 13.45 -6.67 -13.96
C ALA A 19 14.88 -6.10 -14.17
N PRO A 20 15.83 -6.92 -14.69
CA PRO A 20 17.16 -6.43 -15.05
C PRO A 20 17.05 -5.27 -16.05
N ASN A 21 17.79 -4.19 -15.82
CA ASN A 21 17.73 -2.97 -16.64
C ASN A 21 16.30 -2.39 -16.80
N GLY A 22 15.39 -2.73 -15.89
CA GLY A 22 14.00 -2.28 -15.93
C GLY A 22 13.06 -3.16 -16.79
N ILE A 23 13.57 -4.21 -17.44
CA ILE A 23 12.76 -5.12 -18.25
C ILE A 23 12.41 -6.36 -17.42
N VAL A 24 11.13 -6.63 -17.21
CA VAL A 24 10.66 -7.82 -16.49
C VAL A 24 11.01 -9.05 -17.30
N THR A 25 11.89 -9.91 -16.77
CA THR A 25 12.35 -11.16 -17.43
C THR A 25 11.87 -12.41 -16.71
N ASP A 26 11.70 -12.32 -15.41
CA ASP A 26 11.33 -13.44 -14.55
C ASP A 26 10.10 -13.08 -13.72
N ILE A 27 9.09 -13.93 -13.75
CA ILE A 27 7.83 -13.76 -13.02
C ILE A 27 7.46 -15.08 -12.34
N TYR A 28 7.12 -15.03 -11.06
CA TYR A 28 6.57 -16.14 -10.33
C TYR A 28 5.26 -15.75 -9.62
N PRO A 29 4.17 -16.55 -9.69
CA PRO A 29 4.01 -17.66 -10.63
C PRO A 29 3.95 -17.15 -12.09
N ALA A 30 4.43 -17.96 -13.05
CA ALA A 30 4.35 -17.62 -14.48
C ALA A 30 2.89 -17.67 -14.96
N ALA A 31 2.13 -18.66 -14.52
CA ALA A 31 0.73 -18.84 -14.91
C ALA A 31 -0.12 -17.61 -14.57
N GLY A 32 -0.77 -17.04 -15.57
CA GLY A 32 -1.59 -15.83 -15.46
C GLY A 32 -0.80 -14.52 -15.44
N ASN A 33 0.53 -14.57 -15.58
CA ASN A 33 1.43 -13.39 -15.64
C ASN A 33 2.29 -13.41 -16.93
N GLU A 34 1.80 -14.03 -17.98
CA GLU A 34 2.55 -14.33 -19.21
C GLU A 34 2.61 -13.16 -20.21
N ASP A 35 2.01 -12.02 -19.89
CA ASP A 35 1.77 -10.90 -20.77
C ASP A 35 3.05 -10.08 -21.09
N GLY A 36 4.00 -10.74 -21.74
CA GLY A 36 5.06 -10.05 -22.44
C GLY A 36 6.17 -9.44 -21.55
N LYS A 37 7.21 -8.95 -22.21
CA LYS A 37 8.30 -8.22 -21.53
C LYS A 37 7.85 -6.81 -21.22
N ILE A 38 7.55 -6.54 -19.98
CA ILE A 38 7.19 -5.19 -19.49
C ILE A 38 8.48 -4.40 -19.31
N ASP A 39 8.62 -3.29 -20.03
CA ASP A 39 9.71 -2.34 -19.83
C ASP A 39 9.27 -1.25 -18.85
N LEU A 40 9.64 -1.40 -17.59
CA LEU A 40 9.24 -0.51 -16.51
C LEU A 40 9.75 0.93 -16.67
N LEU A 41 10.86 1.12 -17.38
CA LEU A 41 11.47 2.45 -17.55
C LEU A 41 10.93 3.22 -18.76
N HIS A 42 10.19 2.55 -19.67
CA HIS A 42 9.64 3.17 -20.88
C HIS A 42 8.12 2.97 -21.04
N ASP A 43 7.48 2.21 -20.16
CA ASP A 43 6.03 2.04 -20.14
C ASP A 43 5.33 3.36 -19.75
N GLU A 44 4.28 3.73 -20.49
CA GLU A 44 3.56 5.00 -20.31
C GLU A 44 3.00 5.21 -18.90
N ASN A 45 2.57 4.14 -18.23
CA ASN A 45 1.92 4.20 -16.92
C ASN A 45 2.88 3.95 -15.75
N ARG A 46 4.10 3.46 -16.03
CA ARG A 46 5.02 2.99 -14.99
C ARG A 46 6.35 3.72 -14.97
N SER A 47 6.76 4.29 -16.11
CA SER A 47 8.12 4.79 -16.27
C SER A 47 8.46 5.93 -15.32
N GLU A 48 7.53 6.83 -15.05
CA GLU A 48 7.78 7.99 -14.20
C GLU A 48 8.10 7.57 -12.76
N ILE A 49 7.26 6.73 -12.16
CA ILE A 49 7.48 6.24 -10.79
C ILE A 49 8.69 5.31 -10.68
N CYS A 50 8.96 4.51 -11.74
CA CYS A 50 10.13 3.64 -11.76
C CYS A 50 11.44 4.44 -11.88
N ARG A 51 11.48 5.47 -12.73
CA ARG A 51 12.64 6.39 -12.80
C ARG A 51 12.85 7.12 -11.47
N TYR A 52 11.78 7.61 -10.87
CA TYR A 52 11.88 8.23 -9.55
C TYR A 52 12.51 7.28 -8.53
N GLY A 53 12.03 6.03 -8.44
CA GLY A 53 12.57 5.02 -7.53
C GLY A 53 14.06 4.74 -7.78
N ARG A 54 14.43 4.54 -9.06
CA ARG A 54 15.82 4.38 -9.47
C ARG A 54 16.67 5.58 -9.07
N ASP A 55 16.28 6.78 -9.48
CA ASP A 55 17.13 7.97 -9.37
C ASP A 55 17.30 8.44 -7.91
N ASN A 56 16.35 8.08 -7.03
CA ASN A 56 16.40 8.40 -5.60
C ASN A 56 16.77 7.19 -4.72
N ASN A 57 17.02 6.02 -5.30
CA ASN A 57 17.30 4.77 -4.58
C ASN A 57 16.25 4.49 -3.50
N VAL A 58 14.98 4.56 -3.85
CA VAL A 58 13.85 4.39 -2.94
C VAL A 58 12.86 3.37 -3.48
N THR A 59 12.33 2.52 -2.61
CA THR A 59 11.25 1.60 -2.96
C THR A 59 9.99 2.38 -3.29
N THR A 60 9.38 2.08 -4.43
CA THR A 60 8.15 2.76 -4.87
C THR A 60 6.93 1.86 -4.77
N LEU A 61 5.82 2.46 -4.39
CA LEU A 61 4.49 1.85 -4.39
C LEU A 61 3.62 2.55 -5.43
N GLN A 62 3.02 1.77 -6.33
CA GLN A 62 2.10 2.26 -7.35
C GLN A 62 0.81 1.44 -7.34
N GLY A 63 -0.30 2.09 -7.51
CA GLY A 63 -1.64 1.50 -7.46
C GLY A 63 -2.46 2.09 -6.31
N PRO A 64 -3.70 1.58 -6.10
CA PRO A 64 -4.21 0.31 -6.62
C PRO A 64 -4.53 0.34 -8.12
N PHE A 65 -4.36 -0.79 -8.80
CA PHE A 65 -4.74 -0.98 -10.21
C PHE A 65 -5.41 -2.33 -10.41
N ALA A 66 -6.23 -2.45 -11.47
CA ALA A 66 -6.91 -3.69 -11.79
C ALA A 66 -5.91 -4.78 -12.21
N LEU A 67 -6.07 -5.98 -11.68
CA LEU A 67 -5.30 -7.16 -12.05
C LEU A 67 -5.99 -7.93 -13.18
N SER A 68 -5.23 -8.47 -14.12
CA SER A 68 -5.77 -9.29 -15.23
C SER A 68 -6.53 -10.52 -14.75
N GLN A 69 -6.13 -11.07 -13.60
CA GLN A 69 -6.79 -12.22 -12.96
C GLN A 69 -7.96 -11.82 -12.04
N GLY A 70 -8.37 -10.54 -12.08
CA GLY A 70 -9.42 -9.97 -11.25
C GLY A 70 -8.94 -9.49 -9.88
N GLY A 71 -9.67 -8.53 -9.32
CA GLY A 71 -9.28 -7.82 -8.10
C GLY A 71 -8.33 -6.66 -8.37
N SER A 72 -7.74 -6.13 -7.32
CA SER A 72 -6.83 -4.99 -7.39
C SER A 72 -5.46 -5.32 -6.80
N GLY A 73 -4.44 -4.63 -7.26
CA GLY A 73 -3.07 -4.81 -6.79
C GLY A 73 -2.31 -3.51 -6.59
N ILE A 74 -1.29 -3.60 -5.75
CA ILE A 74 -0.25 -2.57 -5.59
C ILE A 74 1.07 -3.18 -6.05
N ALA A 75 1.79 -2.47 -6.93
CA ALA A 75 3.15 -2.82 -7.28
C ALA A 75 4.12 -2.17 -6.30
N VAL A 76 4.94 -2.98 -5.67
CA VAL A 76 6.08 -2.57 -4.84
C VAL A 76 7.34 -2.85 -5.65
N ARG A 77 8.12 -1.81 -5.96
CA ARG A 77 9.34 -1.92 -6.78
C ARG A 77 10.53 -1.39 -6.00
N ASN A 78 11.49 -2.25 -5.79
CA ASN A 78 12.74 -1.89 -5.12
C ASN A 78 13.86 -1.83 -6.16
N PRO A 79 14.53 -0.68 -6.33
CA PRO A 79 15.70 -0.59 -7.20
C PRO A 79 16.86 -1.35 -6.56
N VAL A 80 17.60 -2.06 -7.38
CA VAL A 80 18.77 -2.86 -6.99
C VAL A 80 20.00 -2.29 -7.66
N TYR A 81 21.03 -2.07 -6.88
CA TYR A 81 22.34 -1.65 -7.33
C TYR A 81 23.36 -2.72 -6.99
N LEU A 82 24.28 -2.99 -7.91
CA LEU A 82 25.37 -3.93 -7.70
C LEU A 82 26.68 -3.18 -7.70
N ALA A 83 27.53 -3.45 -6.71
CA ALA A 83 28.87 -2.92 -6.63
C ALA A 83 29.81 -3.77 -7.51
N ASP A 84 30.66 -3.11 -8.27
CA ASP A 84 31.77 -3.75 -8.97
C ASP A 84 32.98 -3.99 -8.02
N GLU A 85 34.08 -4.56 -8.54
CA GLU A 85 35.30 -4.85 -7.78
C GLU A 85 35.94 -3.59 -7.17
N THR A 86 35.62 -2.42 -7.68
CA THR A 86 36.10 -1.12 -7.18
C THR A 86 35.19 -0.50 -6.14
N GLY A 87 34.03 -1.13 -5.85
CA GLY A 87 33.00 -0.61 -4.96
C GLY A 87 32.06 0.41 -5.62
N ARG A 88 32.14 0.59 -6.95
CA ARG A 88 31.23 1.47 -7.67
C ARG A 88 29.91 0.77 -7.88
N GLU A 89 28.82 1.37 -7.39
CA GLU A 89 27.45 0.87 -7.56
C GLU A 89 26.89 1.26 -8.93
N THR A 90 26.27 0.30 -9.58
CA THR A 90 25.55 0.48 -10.84
C THR A 90 24.14 -0.09 -10.72
N PHE A 91 23.18 0.59 -11.30
CA PHE A 91 21.79 0.11 -11.33
C PHE A 91 21.71 -1.21 -12.10
N TRP A 92 21.28 -2.26 -11.40
CA TRP A 92 21.06 -3.56 -12.01
C TRP A 92 19.64 -3.71 -12.57
N GLY A 93 18.65 -3.16 -11.86
CA GLY A 93 17.25 -3.33 -12.21
C GLY A 93 16.33 -3.19 -11.00
N PHE A 94 15.17 -3.85 -11.07
CA PHE A 94 14.21 -3.87 -9.97
C PHE A 94 13.90 -5.29 -9.51
N THR A 95 13.68 -5.46 -8.21
CA THR A 95 12.82 -6.51 -7.68
C THR A 95 11.41 -5.94 -7.56
N VAL A 96 10.40 -6.70 -8.01
CA VAL A 96 9.01 -6.26 -8.02
C VAL A 96 8.15 -7.28 -7.29
N VAL A 97 7.26 -6.79 -6.45
CA VAL A 97 6.22 -7.59 -5.81
C VAL A 97 4.87 -6.96 -6.12
N ILE A 98 3.93 -7.75 -6.61
CA ILE A 98 2.54 -7.34 -6.76
C ILE A 98 1.75 -7.91 -5.60
N LEU A 99 1.20 -7.02 -4.76
CA LEU A 99 0.36 -7.36 -3.62
C LEU A 99 -1.11 -7.24 -4.00
N ARG A 100 -1.93 -8.21 -3.61
CA ARG A 100 -3.38 -8.12 -3.76
C ARG A 100 -3.97 -7.26 -2.65
N VAL A 101 -4.82 -6.33 -3.03
CA VAL A 101 -5.54 -5.46 -2.11
C VAL A 101 -7.06 -5.59 -2.34
N PRO A 102 -7.87 -5.58 -1.28
CA PRO A 102 -7.52 -5.30 0.13
C PRO A 102 -6.93 -6.49 0.90
N GLU A 103 -6.73 -7.66 0.28
CA GLU A 103 -6.41 -8.93 0.95
C GLU A 103 -5.17 -8.86 1.84
N VAL A 104 -4.13 -8.12 1.43
CA VAL A 104 -2.90 -7.95 2.23
C VAL A 104 -3.18 -7.30 3.59
N PHE A 105 -4.24 -6.50 3.70
CA PHE A 105 -4.65 -5.81 4.93
C PHE A 105 -5.73 -6.55 5.73
N ALA A 106 -6.29 -7.64 5.21
CA ALA A 106 -7.46 -8.31 5.77
C ALA A 106 -7.34 -8.62 7.27
N ARG A 107 -6.16 -9.06 7.72
CA ARG A 107 -5.94 -9.37 9.13
C ARG A 107 -6.07 -8.15 10.03
N SER A 108 -5.54 -7.00 9.61
CA SER A 108 -5.57 -5.74 10.38
C SER A 108 -6.95 -5.11 10.31
N THR A 109 -7.58 -5.10 9.14
CA THR A 109 -8.89 -4.49 8.94
C THR A 109 -10.01 -5.27 9.61
N GLN A 110 -9.95 -6.61 9.65
CA GLN A 110 -10.87 -7.44 10.43
C GLN A 110 -10.80 -7.12 11.93
N ALA A 111 -9.63 -6.75 12.45
CA ALA A 111 -9.52 -6.33 13.84
C ALA A 111 -10.31 -5.03 14.09
N LEU A 112 -10.21 -4.04 13.21
CA LEU A 112 -10.99 -2.80 13.30
C LEU A 112 -12.50 -3.09 13.30
N GLU A 113 -12.97 -3.89 12.36
CA GLU A 113 -14.39 -4.27 12.25
C GLU A 113 -14.89 -5.02 13.48
N ARG A 114 -14.08 -5.92 14.03
CA ARG A 114 -14.39 -6.67 15.26
C ARG A 114 -14.51 -5.76 16.47
N PHE A 115 -13.71 -4.70 16.54
CA PHE A 115 -13.81 -3.69 17.59
C PHE A 115 -14.90 -2.64 17.33
N GLY A 116 -15.71 -2.82 16.28
CA GLY A 116 -16.85 -1.95 16.01
C GLY A 116 -16.50 -0.65 15.31
N TYR A 117 -15.44 -0.64 14.51
CA TYR A 117 -15.05 0.52 13.71
C TYR A 117 -15.31 0.30 12.22
N ASP A 118 -15.80 1.35 11.56
CA ASP A 118 -15.70 1.53 10.13
C ASP A 118 -14.38 2.24 9.83
N TYR A 119 -13.80 1.95 8.66
CA TYR A 119 -12.47 2.46 8.33
C TYR A 119 -12.32 2.75 6.82
N ARG A 120 -11.34 3.58 6.52
CA ARG A 120 -10.75 3.78 5.20
C ARG A 120 -9.24 3.84 5.33
N LEU A 121 -8.54 3.03 4.54
CA LEU A 121 -7.09 3.05 4.39
C LEU A 121 -6.77 3.55 2.98
N SER A 122 -6.00 4.61 2.90
CA SER A 122 -5.58 5.23 1.64
C SER A 122 -4.07 5.40 1.59
N LYS A 123 -3.53 5.39 0.38
CA LYS A 123 -2.12 5.59 0.07
C LYS A 123 -1.96 6.86 -0.75
N SER A 124 -0.92 7.65 -0.48
CA SER A 124 -0.60 8.84 -1.28
C SER A 124 -0.22 8.47 -2.71
N THR A 125 -0.52 9.35 -3.66
CA THR A 125 -0.05 9.28 -5.05
C THR A 125 1.35 9.87 -5.23
N ALA A 126 1.96 10.42 -4.17
CA ALA A 126 3.32 10.96 -4.20
C ALA A 126 4.34 9.94 -4.76
N PRO A 127 5.37 10.40 -5.48
CA PRO A 127 5.69 11.81 -5.76
C PRO A 127 4.97 12.37 -7.00
N LEU A 128 4.09 11.61 -7.65
CA LEU A 128 3.44 12.00 -8.90
C LEU A 128 2.20 12.87 -8.70
N GLY A 129 1.69 12.95 -7.47
CA GLY A 129 0.52 13.76 -7.10
C GLY A 129 0.40 13.94 -5.59
N ASP A 130 -0.57 14.76 -5.19
CA ASP A 130 -0.84 15.11 -3.79
C ASP A 130 -2.12 14.44 -3.24
N GLU A 131 -2.70 13.53 -4.00
CA GLU A 131 -3.96 12.87 -3.65
C GLU A 131 -3.73 11.59 -2.84
N TYR A 132 -4.82 11.06 -2.29
CA TYR A 132 -4.85 9.77 -1.64
C TYR A 132 -5.81 8.84 -2.38
N GLU A 133 -5.34 7.65 -2.71
CA GLU A 133 -6.12 6.58 -3.33
C GLU A 133 -6.54 5.56 -2.28
N GLU A 134 -7.84 5.23 -2.24
CA GLU A 134 -8.37 4.22 -1.34
C GLU A 134 -7.81 2.83 -1.72
N VAL A 135 -7.31 2.13 -0.71
CA VAL A 135 -6.72 0.81 -0.86
C VAL A 135 -7.57 -0.27 -0.20
N ALA A 136 -8.21 0.09 0.92
CA ALA A 136 -9.13 -0.78 1.63
C ALA A 136 -10.13 0.06 2.44
N SER A 137 -11.38 -0.40 2.55
CA SER A 137 -12.40 0.25 3.37
C SER A 137 -13.45 -0.75 3.85
N SER A 138 -14.21 -0.37 4.87
CA SER A 138 -15.42 -1.10 5.30
C SER A 138 -16.61 -0.91 4.35
N GLY A 139 -16.46 -0.08 3.31
CA GLY A 139 -17.52 0.25 2.34
C GLY A 139 -18.57 1.23 2.88
N GLN A 140 -18.40 1.77 4.09
CA GLN A 140 -19.30 2.75 4.69
C GLN A 140 -18.78 4.17 4.52
N ALA A 141 -19.69 5.13 4.34
CA ALA A 141 -19.34 6.54 4.37
C ALA A 141 -18.91 6.93 5.80
N LEU A 142 -17.76 7.57 5.92
CA LEU A 142 -17.24 8.04 7.20
C LEU A 142 -17.65 9.51 7.40
N THR A 143 -18.24 9.82 8.55
CA THR A 143 -18.58 11.19 8.96
C THR A 143 -17.71 11.57 10.16
N ASP A 144 -16.95 12.65 10.04
CA ASP A 144 -16.00 13.11 11.06
C ASP A 144 -15.05 12.01 11.57
N PRO A 145 -14.35 11.25 10.68
CA PRO A 145 -13.45 10.19 11.12
C PRO A 145 -12.25 10.77 11.87
N VAL A 146 -11.74 10.00 12.83
CA VAL A 146 -10.39 10.23 13.31
C VAL A 146 -9.42 9.76 12.24
N SER A 147 -8.50 10.65 11.86
CA SER A 147 -7.52 10.41 10.81
C SER A 147 -6.11 10.37 11.37
N TYR A 148 -5.32 9.42 10.90
CA TYR A 148 -3.90 9.30 11.19
C TYR A 148 -3.12 9.09 9.90
N THR A 149 -2.13 9.97 9.67
CA THR A 149 -1.24 9.91 8.51
C THR A 149 0.15 9.50 8.96
N PHE A 150 0.75 8.54 8.26
CA PHE A 150 2.07 8.02 8.58
C PHE A 150 2.87 7.69 7.31
N PRO A 151 4.19 7.98 7.29
CA PRO A 151 5.06 7.52 6.23
C PRO A 151 5.27 6.01 6.33
N LEU A 152 5.53 5.37 5.20
CA LEU A 152 6.06 4.02 5.16
C LEU A 152 7.56 4.12 4.88
N ASP A 153 8.35 3.92 5.91
CA ASP A 153 9.81 4.11 5.87
C ASP A 153 10.47 3.33 4.73
N GLY A 154 11.43 3.97 4.08
CA GLY A 154 12.14 3.40 2.93
C GLY A 154 11.34 3.39 1.63
N THR A 155 10.16 4.00 1.59
CA THR A 155 9.33 4.11 0.39
C THR A 155 8.96 5.56 0.06
N ASN A 156 8.41 5.76 -1.15
CA ASN A 156 7.84 7.05 -1.56
C ASN A 156 6.47 7.34 -0.92
N SER A 157 5.91 6.43 -0.13
CA SER A 157 4.48 6.42 0.17
C SER A 157 4.17 6.89 1.58
N THR A 158 3.19 7.78 1.68
CA THR A 158 2.52 8.16 2.93
C THR A 158 1.12 7.53 2.94
N TRP A 159 0.72 6.99 4.08
CA TRP A 159 -0.55 6.32 4.26
C TRP A 159 -1.44 7.11 5.19
N LYS A 160 -2.74 7.02 4.97
CA LYS A 160 -3.76 7.64 5.81
C LYS A 160 -4.78 6.58 6.22
N LEU A 161 -4.93 6.41 7.53
CA LEU A 161 -5.99 5.60 8.13
C LEU A 161 -7.04 6.52 8.72
N GLU A 162 -8.28 6.33 8.31
CA GLU A 162 -9.45 7.03 8.84
C GLU A 162 -10.36 6.00 9.50
N VAL A 163 -10.83 6.28 10.73
CA VAL A 163 -11.68 5.37 11.49
C VAL A 163 -12.83 6.11 12.15
N MET A 164 -13.96 5.45 12.24
CA MET A 164 -15.17 5.95 12.91
C MET A 164 -15.87 4.78 13.61
N PRO A 165 -16.46 4.94 14.81
CA PRO A 165 -17.28 3.90 15.43
C PRO A 165 -18.47 3.54 14.51
N LYS A 166 -18.81 2.26 14.43
CA LYS A 166 -20.03 1.82 13.73
C LYS A 166 -21.25 2.49 14.36
N GLY A 167 -22.07 3.14 13.53
CA GLY A 167 -23.19 3.96 13.99
C GLY A 167 -22.84 5.40 14.34
N GLY A 168 -21.58 5.83 14.11
CA GLY A 168 -21.10 7.20 14.33
C GLY A 168 -20.69 7.49 15.77
N TRP A 169 -20.27 8.72 16.00
CA TRP A 169 -19.88 9.20 17.32
C TRP A 169 -21.14 9.40 18.15
N GLN A 170 -21.19 8.75 19.32
CA GLN A 170 -22.25 9.03 20.28
C GLN A 170 -22.06 10.44 20.79
N GLN A 171 -23.06 11.29 20.64
CA GLN A 171 -23.09 12.56 21.35
C GLN A 171 -23.15 12.24 22.84
N ALA A 172 -22.31 12.91 23.65
CA ALA A 172 -22.36 12.79 25.09
C ALA A 172 -23.82 13.09 25.54
N ASP A 173 -24.40 12.18 26.30
CA ASP A 173 -25.75 12.38 26.80
C ASP A 173 -25.79 13.71 27.58
N PRO A 174 -26.58 14.70 27.16
CA PRO A 174 -26.65 16.00 27.85
C PRO A 174 -26.96 15.86 29.33
N ALA A 175 -27.70 14.80 29.71
CA ALA A 175 -28.00 14.48 31.12
C ALA A 175 -26.72 14.10 31.88
N LEU A 176 -25.82 13.32 31.26
CA LEU A 176 -24.55 12.93 31.90
C LEU A 176 -23.64 14.15 32.14
N GLY A 177 -23.58 15.05 31.14
CA GLY A 177 -22.85 16.32 31.27
C GLY A 177 -23.40 17.21 32.37
N PHE A 178 -24.73 17.26 32.52
CA PHE A 178 -25.38 18.00 33.56
C PHE A 178 -25.11 17.40 34.97
N PHE A 179 -25.13 16.08 35.14
CA PHE A 179 -24.79 15.40 36.38
C PHE A 179 -23.34 15.63 36.79
N CYS A 180 -22.40 15.58 35.84
CA CYS A 180 -20.99 15.88 36.13
C CYS A 180 -20.78 17.34 36.56
N ALA A 181 -21.45 18.28 35.92
CA ALA A 181 -21.36 19.71 36.25
C ALA A 181 -21.96 20.01 37.63
N VAL A 182 -23.11 19.42 37.98
CA VAL A 182 -23.75 19.58 39.31
C VAL A 182 -22.91 18.95 40.42
N SER A 183 -22.27 17.80 40.18
CA SER A 183 -21.41 17.15 41.14
C SER A 183 -20.14 17.95 41.43
N LEU A 184 -19.63 18.73 40.47
CA LEU A 184 -18.46 19.58 40.64
C LEU A 184 -18.75 20.87 41.39
N VAL A 185 -20.01 21.31 41.44
CA VAL A 185 -20.43 22.52 42.17
C VAL A 185 -20.80 22.22 43.63
N LEU A 186 -21.02 20.93 43.97
CA LEU A 186 -21.39 20.48 45.32
C LEU A 186 -20.20 19.93 46.14
N LEU A 187 -18.97 19.98 45.60
CA LEU A 187 -17.72 19.68 46.30
C LEU A 187 -16.95 20.98 46.58
#